data_11a61d87a27f1609138a9486d893d0c9
#
_entry.id   11a61d87a27f1609138a9486d893d0c9
#
_cell.length_a   1.000
_cell.length_b   1.000
_cell.length_c   1.000
_cell.angle_alpha   90.00
_cell.angle_beta   90.00
_cell.angle_gamma   90.00
#
_symmetry.space_group_name_H-M   'P 1'
#
loop_
_entity.id
_entity.type
_entity.pdbx_description
1 polymer ?
#
loop_
_entity_poly.entity_id
_entity_poly.type
_entity_poly.pdbx_seq_one_letter_code
_entity_poly.pdbx_strand_id
1 'polypeptide(L)'
;HEHTDIRVLLTGEISDELFGYKYTDYAPSAAAFQTESQKRIRELYMYDVLRADRSISVNSLEARVPFGDLDFVKYVMAIDPEKKLNTYGKGKYLLRKAFEGDWLPESILWREKAAFSDAVGHSMVDDLKEYAETVYTDREFAERCGRYSYCRPFTKESLLYRELFEKYYPGQAGMIVDYWMPNRAWPHCDVSDPSARVLANYGASGQ
;
A
#
# COMPACT_ATOMS: atom_id res chain seq x y z
N HIS A 1 -4.16 -16.63 -16.86
CA HIS A 1 -4.93 -16.43 -18.10
C HIS A 1 -4.60 -17.52 -19.16
N GLU A 2 -3.33 -17.77 -19.42
CA GLU A 2 -2.92 -18.77 -20.43
C GLU A 2 -3.14 -20.22 -20.00
N HIS A 3 -3.12 -20.48 -18.71
CA HIS A 3 -3.16 -21.83 -18.14
C HIS A 3 -4.50 -22.22 -17.51
N THR A 4 -5.44 -21.29 -17.38
CA THR A 4 -6.75 -21.53 -16.75
C THR A 4 -7.84 -20.71 -17.40
N ASP A 5 -9.10 -21.12 -17.21
CA ASP A 5 -10.29 -20.36 -17.65
C ASP A 5 -10.74 -19.29 -16.64
N ILE A 6 -9.95 -19.06 -15.58
CA ILE A 6 -10.25 -18.02 -14.58
C ILE A 6 -10.17 -16.65 -15.25
N ARG A 7 -11.22 -15.87 -15.06
CA ARG A 7 -11.34 -14.49 -15.57
C ARG A 7 -11.58 -13.47 -14.45
N VAL A 8 -11.99 -13.93 -13.29
CA VAL A 8 -12.31 -13.10 -12.14
C VAL A 8 -11.47 -13.52 -10.94
N LEU A 9 -10.88 -12.54 -10.26
CA LEU A 9 -10.13 -12.72 -9.03
C LEU A 9 -10.81 -11.93 -7.90
N LEU A 10 -11.03 -12.59 -6.77
CA LEU A 10 -11.40 -11.90 -5.52
C LEU A 10 -10.12 -11.46 -4.81
N THR A 11 -10.06 -10.19 -4.41
CA THR A 11 -8.89 -9.61 -3.75
C THR A 11 -9.23 -9.07 -2.37
N GLY A 12 -8.21 -8.99 -1.50
CA GLY A 12 -8.32 -8.39 -0.16
C GLY A 12 -8.01 -6.90 -0.13
N GLU A 13 -7.92 -6.23 -1.27
CA GLU A 13 -7.67 -4.79 -1.36
C GLU A 13 -8.70 -3.98 -0.55
N ILE A 14 -8.31 -2.80 -0.11
CA ILE A 14 -9.14 -1.84 0.64
C ILE A 14 -9.29 -2.21 2.14
N SER A 15 -9.06 -3.45 2.53
CA SER A 15 -9.20 -3.85 3.92
C SER A 15 -8.18 -3.15 4.86
N ASP A 16 -7.02 -2.76 4.35
CA ASP A 16 -5.99 -2.06 5.12
C ASP A 16 -6.42 -0.62 5.42
N GLU A 17 -7.05 0.05 4.48
CA GLU A 17 -7.56 1.41 4.61
C GLU A 17 -8.77 1.49 5.54
N LEU A 18 -9.59 0.45 5.58
CA LEU A 18 -10.77 0.37 6.44
C LEU A 18 -10.46 0.05 7.89
N PHE A 19 -9.55 -0.91 8.13
CA PHE A 19 -9.30 -1.51 9.45
C PHE A 19 -7.91 -1.19 10.02
N GLY A 20 -7.08 -0.48 9.28
CA GLY A 20 -5.73 -0.14 9.68
C GLY A 20 -4.69 -1.21 9.37
N TYR A 21 -3.49 -0.75 9.08
CA TYR A 21 -2.29 -1.58 8.93
C TYR A 21 -1.03 -0.70 8.92
N LYS A 22 0.06 -1.22 9.50
CA LYS A 22 1.38 -0.56 9.54
C LYS A 22 1.30 0.86 10.11
N TYR A 23 1.45 1.88 9.26
CA TYR A 23 1.53 3.28 9.69
C TYR A 23 0.25 3.79 10.37
N THR A 24 -0.91 3.25 10.03
CA THR A 24 -2.15 3.63 10.68
C THR A 24 -2.26 3.10 12.12
N ASP A 25 -1.45 2.09 12.47
CA ASP A 25 -1.35 1.59 13.85
C ASP A 25 -0.68 2.62 14.80
N TYR A 26 -0.01 3.63 14.24
CA TYR A 26 0.57 4.75 15.00
C TYR A 26 -0.36 5.96 15.14
N ALA A 27 -1.63 5.82 14.78
CA ALA A 27 -2.60 6.89 14.94
C ALA A 27 -2.64 7.36 16.41
N PRO A 28 -2.46 8.67 16.67
CA PRO A 28 -2.39 9.18 18.04
C PRO A 28 -3.75 9.20 18.75
N SER A 29 -4.83 8.99 18.02
CA SER A 29 -6.19 8.89 18.55
C SER A 29 -7.13 8.22 17.55
N ALA A 30 -8.27 7.76 18.03
CA ALA A 30 -9.33 7.20 17.19
C ALA A 30 -9.85 8.21 16.14
N ALA A 31 -9.96 9.46 16.51
CA ALA A 31 -10.36 10.52 15.59
C ALA A 31 -9.31 10.72 14.47
N ALA A 32 -8.01 10.70 14.82
CA ALA A 32 -6.93 10.78 13.85
C ALA A 32 -6.93 9.56 12.91
N PHE A 33 -7.10 8.35 13.46
CA PHE A 33 -7.26 7.13 12.69
C PHE A 33 -8.41 7.24 11.68
N GLN A 34 -9.59 7.67 12.14
CA GLN A 34 -10.78 7.80 11.29
C GLN A 34 -10.56 8.79 10.15
N THR A 35 -9.94 9.93 10.43
CA THR A 35 -9.61 10.95 9.43
C THR A 35 -8.66 10.40 8.37
N GLU A 36 -7.61 9.71 8.80
CA GLU A 36 -6.65 9.09 7.87
C GLU A 36 -7.29 7.98 7.06
N SER A 37 -8.10 7.11 7.67
CA SER A 37 -8.84 6.05 6.99
C SER A 37 -9.75 6.63 5.91
N GLN A 38 -10.52 7.69 6.22
CA GLN A 38 -11.34 8.38 5.24
C GLN A 38 -10.54 8.99 4.10
N LYS A 39 -9.35 9.55 4.41
CA LYS A 39 -8.43 10.07 3.40
C LYS A 39 -7.97 8.95 2.47
N ARG A 40 -7.48 7.82 3.02
CA ARG A 40 -7.00 6.69 2.24
C ARG A 40 -8.07 6.10 1.33
N ILE A 41 -9.30 5.98 1.81
CA ILE A 41 -10.43 5.52 0.98
C ILE A 41 -10.68 6.48 -0.20
N ARG A 42 -10.57 7.79 -0.02
CA ARG A 42 -10.73 8.75 -1.13
C ARG A 42 -9.58 8.71 -2.13
N GLU A 43 -8.40 8.30 -1.69
CA GLU A 43 -7.17 8.29 -2.47
C GLU A 43 -6.86 6.91 -3.10
N LEU A 44 -7.73 5.91 -2.95
CA LEU A 44 -7.54 4.54 -3.45
C LEU A 44 -7.17 4.51 -4.94
N TYR A 45 -7.81 5.35 -5.75
CA TYR A 45 -7.59 5.43 -7.19
C TYR A 45 -6.21 6.00 -7.58
N MET A 46 -5.49 6.57 -6.63
CA MET A 46 -4.16 7.16 -6.85
C MET A 46 -3.02 6.18 -6.60
N TYR A 47 -3.23 5.16 -5.76
CA TYR A 47 -2.16 4.32 -5.21
C TYR A 47 -2.42 2.81 -5.39
N ASP A 48 -2.75 2.11 -4.33
CA ASP A 48 -2.78 0.64 -4.31
C ASP A 48 -3.81 0.05 -5.26
N VAL A 49 -5.00 0.60 -5.31
CA VAL A 49 -6.06 0.14 -6.21
C VAL A 49 -5.71 0.46 -7.67
N LEU A 50 -5.06 1.60 -7.95
CA LEU A 50 -4.57 1.91 -9.29
C LEU A 50 -3.54 0.87 -9.75
N ARG A 51 -2.60 0.53 -8.90
CA ARG A 51 -1.60 -0.50 -9.17
C ARG A 51 -2.25 -1.86 -9.44
N ALA A 52 -3.15 -2.28 -8.55
CA ALA A 52 -3.86 -3.55 -8.66
C ALA A 52 -4.69 -3.62 -9.94
N ASP A 53 -5.45 -2.57 -10.25
CA ASP A 53 -6.27 -2.46 -11.47
C ASP A 53 -5.41 -2.60 -12.73
N ARG A 54 -4.32 -1.82 -12.83
CA ARG A 54 -3.45 -1.87 -14.01
C ARG A 54 -2.78 -3.23 -14.19
N SER A 55 -2.33 -3.83 -13.09
CA SER A 55 -1.65 -5.13 -13.13
C SER A 55 -2.59 -6.28 -13.50
N ILE A 56 -3.86 -6.20 -13.13
CA ILE A 56 -4.87 -7.21 -13.42
C ILE A 56 -5.45 -7.00 -14.82
N SER A 57 -5.81 -5.78 -15.17
CA SER A 57 -6.46 -5.44 -16.44
C SER A 57 -5.56 -5.74 -17.65
N VAL A 58 -4.25 -5.52 -17.57
CA VAL A 58 -3.30 -5.82 -18.64
C VAL A 58 -3.26 -7.32 -19.00
N ASN A 59 -3.64 -8.17 -18.05
CA ASN A 59 -3.74 -9.62 -18.24
C ASN A 59 -5.16 -10.08 -18.61
N SER A 60 -6.07 -9.17 -18.97
CA SER A 60 -7.47 -9.46 -19.32
C SER A 60 -8.22 -10.21 -18.21
N LEU A 61 -7.93 -9.87 -16.95
CA LEU A 61 -8.59 -10.38 -15.77
C LEU A 61 -9.41 -9.27 -15.11
N GLU A 62 -10.45 -9.64 -14.37
CA GLU A 62 -11.29 -8.74 -13.59
C GLU A 62 -11.02 -8.93 -12.09
N ALA A 63 -10.75 -7.86 -11.36
CA ALA A 63 -10.67 -7.87 -9.91
C ALA A 63 -12.03 -7.56 -9.30
N ARG A 64 -12.43 -8.35 -8.32
CA ARG A 64 -13.55 -8.07 -7.43
C ARG A 64 -12.99 -7.75 -6.04
N VAL A 65 -13.45 -6.63 -5.49
CA VAL A 65 -12.95 -6.04 -4.22
C VAL A 65 -14.09 -5.99 -3.18
N PRO A 66 -14.41 -7.09 -2.50
CA PRO A 66 -15.54 -7.15 -1.57
C PRO A 66 -15.47 -6.08 -0.46
N PHE A 67 -14.28 -5.73 0.01
CA PHE A 67 -14.10 -4.66 0.99
C PHE A 67 -14.36 -3.26 0.43
N GLY A 68 -14.43 -3.12 -0.89
CA GLY A 68 -14.75 -1.88 -1.58
C GLY A 68 -16.24 -1.70 -1.90
N ASP A 69 -17.09 -2.66 -1.52
CA ASP A 69 -18.54 -2.48 -1.62
C ASP A 69 -18.98 -1.23 -0.86
N LEU A 70 -19.73 -0.36 -1.52
CA LEU A 70 -20.02 0.97 -0.98
C LEU A 70 -20.84 0.93 0.31
N ASP A 71 -21.74 -0.04 0.45
CA ASP A 71 -22.54 -0.17 1.67
C ASP A 71 -21.71 -0.77 2.80
N PHE A 72 -20.80 -1.70 2.47
CA PHE A 72 -19.81 -2.19 3.43
C PHE A 72 -18.88 -1.08 3.92
N VAL A 73 -18.34 -0.26 3.00
CA VAL A 73 -17.49 0.89 3.35
C VAL A 73 -18.23 1.85 4.27
N LYS A 74 -19.47 2.24 3.93
CA LYS A 74 -20.31 3.10 4.77
C LYS A 74 -20.52 2.50 6.16
N TYR A 75 -20.82 1.21 6.22
CA TYR A 75 -21.04 0.50 7.48
C TYR A 75 -19.79 0.53 8.35
N VAL A 76 -18.63 0.17 7.79
CA VAL A 76 -17.36 0.16 8.55
C VAL A 76 -16.94 1.56 8.98
N MET A 77 -17.17 2.58 8.12
CA MET A 77 -16.89 3.98 8.47
C MET A 77 -17.81 4.53 9.56
N ALA A 78 -19.00 3.96 9.74
CA ALA A 78 -19.93 4.33 10.82
C ALA A 78 -19.59 3.64 12.17
N ILE A 79 -18.74 2.62 12.18
CA ILE A 79 -18.27 1.99 13.42
C ILE A 79 -17.41 2.99 14.20
N ASP A 80 -17.64 3.02 15.52
CA ASP A 80 -16.82 3.79 16.45
C ASP A 80 -15.32 3.50 16.20
N PRO A 81 -14.52 4.51 15.83
CA PRO A 81 -13.12 4.32 15.48
C PRO A 81 -12.26 3.78 16.64
N GLU A 82 -12.68 3.94 17.90
CA GLU A 82 -12.01 3.32 19.04
C GLU A 82 -11.92 1.79 18.90
N LYS A 83 -12.93 1.17 18.28
CA LYS A 83 -12.96 -0.28 18.05
C LYS A 83 -12.05 -0.75 16.93
N LYS A 84 -11.56 0.18 16.12
CA LYS A 84 -10.67 -0.10 14.97
C LYS A 84 -9.21 0.11 15.30
N LEU A 85 -8.90 0.80 16.39
CA LEU A 85 -7.53 0.99 16.84
C LEU A 85 -6.84 -0.34 17.15
N ASN A 86 -5.54 -0.40 16.87
CA ASN A 86 -4.72 -1.56 17.20
C ASN A 86 -4.35 -1.60 18.69
N THR A 87 -5.35 -1.70 19.56
CA THR A 87 -5.18 -1.74 21.01
C THR A 87 -4.82 -3.12 21.56
N TYR A 88 -4.99 -4.16 20.74
CA TYR A 88 -4.77 -5.57 21.14
C TYR A 88 -3.46 -6.14 20.59
N GLY A 89 -2.61 -5.33 19.99
CA GLY A 89 -1.37 -5.78 19.37
C GLY A 89 -1.57 -6.70 18.15
N LYS A 90 -2.78 -6.73 17.60
CA LYS A 90 -3.15 -7.51 16.41
C LYS A 90 -3.78 -6.59 15.36
N GLY A 91 -3.12 -6.41 14.26
CA GLY A 91 -3.66 -5.64 13.13
C GLY A 91 -4.99 -6.20 12.65
N LYS A 92 -5.93 -5.31 12.35
CA LYS A 92 -7.30 -5.65 11.91
C LYS A 92 -8.10 -6.49 12.92
N TYR A 93 -7.88 -6.27 14.21
CA TYR A 93 -8.51 -7.07 15.26
C TYR A 93 -10.04 -7.17 15.11
N LEU A 94 -10.72 -6.06 14.87
CA LEU A 94 -12.17 -6.02 14.69
C LEU A 94 -12.64 -6.97 13.56
N LEU A 95 -11.98 -6.94 12.42
CA LEU A 95 -12.29 -7.82 11.29
C LEU A 95 -12.08 -9.29 11.67
N ARG A 96 -10.94 -9.62 12.31
CA ARG A 96 -10.64 -10.98 12.77
C ARG A 96 -11.68 -11.47 13.76
N LYS A 97 -12.05 -10.64 14.71
CA LYS A 97 -13.06 -10.96 15.73
C LYS A 97 -14.43 -11.23 15.11
N ALA A 98 -14.80 -10.56 14.03
CA ALA A 98 -16.03 -10.81 13.30
C ALA A 98 -16.09 -12.20 12.62
N PHE A 99 -14.92 -12.80 12.36
CA PHE A 99 -14.80 -14.14 11.75
C PHE A 99 -14.35 -15.21 12.77
N GLU A 100 -14.46 -14.93 14.06
CA GLU A 100 -14.23 -15.93 15.09
C GLU A 100 -15.30 -17.03 15.05
N GLY A 101 -14.91 -18.27 15.34
CA GLY A 101 -15.76 -19.45 15.25
C GLY A 101 -15.30 -20.39 14.13
N ASP A 102 -16.22 -21.13 13.57
CA ASP A 102 -15.91 -22.21 12.59
C ASP A 102 -15.70 -21.72 11.15
N TRP A 103 -15.54 -20.40 10.93
CA TRP A 103 -15.37 -19.82 9.59
C TRP A 103 -13.98 -20.01 9.01
N LEU A 104 -12.96 -19.89 9.83
CA LEU A 104 -11.56 -19.98 9.43
C LEU A 104 -10.76 -20.75 10.51
N PRO A 105 -9.77 -21.55 10.10
CA PRO A 105 -8.83 -22.11 11.07
C PRO A 105 -8.15 -21.00 11.89
N GLU A 106 -7.93 -21.24 13.17
CA GLU A 106 -7.27 -20.25 14.06
C GLU A 106 -5.89 -19.83 13.55
N SER A 107 -5.14 -20.77 12.97
CA SER A 107 -3.83 -20.51 12.37
C SER A 107 -3.87 -19.51 11.21
N ILE A 108 -5.00 -19.36 10.55
CA ILE A 108 -5.23 -18.36 9.49
C ILE A 108 -5.81 -17.08 10.10
N LEU A 109 -6.83 -17.22 10.95
CA LEU A 109 -7.55 -16.10 11.52
C LEU A 109 -6.61 -15.20 12.34
N TRP A 110 -5.72 -15.78 13.14
CA TRP A 110 -4.84 -15.07 14.05
C TRP A 110 -3.39 -14.95 13.59
N ARG A 111 -3.10 -15.38 12.36
CA ARG A 111 -1.77 -15.19 11.76
C ARG A 111 -1.35 -13.72 11.77
N GLU A 112 -0.07 -13.44 11.96
CA GLU A 112 0.44 -12.08 11.82
C GLU A 112 0.15 -11.54 10.42
N LYS A 113 -0.28 -10.27 10.36
CA LYS A 113 -0.56 -9.61 9.08
C LYS A 113 0.75 -9.34 8.36
N ALA A 114 0.84 -9.81 7.14
CA ALA A 114 1.92 -9.47 6.22
C ALA A 114 1.37 -8.73 5.01
N ALA A 115 2.13 -7.77 4.50
CA ALA A 115 1.91 -7.28 3.14
C ALA A 115 2.34 -8.36 2.14
N PHE A 116 1.83 -8.30 0.93
CA PHE A 116 2.23 -9.25 -0.10
C PHE A 116 3.75 -9.22 -0.35
N SER A 117 4.33 -8.03 -0.39
CA SER A 117 5.79 -7.83 -0.50
C SER A 117 6.56 -8.49 0.63
N ASP A 118 6.03 -8.51 1.86
CA ASP A 118 6.67 -9.15 3.00
C ASP A 118 6.56 -10.69 2.88
N ALA A 119 5.42 -11.19 2.39
CA ALA A 119 5.15 -12.62 2.27
C ALA A 119 5.95 -13.30 1.17
N VAL A 120 6.28 -12.60 0.07
CA VAL A 120 7.13 -13.12 -1.03
C VAL A 120 8.61 -12.80 -0.83
N GLY A 121 8.97 -12.18 0.29
CA GLY A 121 10.32 -11.72 0.63
C GLY A 121 10.64 -10.31 0.13
N HIS A 122 11.54 -9.64 0.83
CA HIS A 122 11.96 -8.28 0.50
C HIS A 122 12.87 -8.21 -0.73
N SER A 123 13.32 -9.35 -1.25
CA SER A 123 14.32 -9.41 -2.31
C SER A 123 13.99 -8.54 -3.52
N MET A 124 12.78 -8.63 -4.05
CA MET A 124 12.41 -7.83 -5.24
C MET A 124 12.54 -6.32 -4.99
N VAL A 125 12.20 -5.87 -3.80
CA VAL A 125 12.24 -4.44 -3.43
C VAL A 125 13.69 -3.98 -3.24
N ASP A 126 14.49 -4.79 -2.56
CA ASP A 126 15.92 -4.53 -2.35
C ASP A 126 16.68 -4.66 -3.67
N ASP A 127 16.38 -5.67 -4.49
CA ASP A 127 16.94 -5.86 -5.82
C ASP A 127 16.69 -4.65 -6.74
N LEU A 128 15.47 -4.07 -6.73
CA LEU A 128 15.16 -2.88 -7.52
C LEU A 128 15.94 -1.64 -7.06
N LYS A 129 16.13 -1.50 -5.76
CA LYS A 129 16.94 -0.43 -5.19
C LYS A 129 18.41 -0.59 -5.58
N GLU A 130 18.97 -1.80 -5.39
CA GLU A 130 20.33 -2.13 -5.81
C GLU A 130 20.51 -1.95 -7.32
N TYR A 131 19.55 -2.40 -8.11
CA TYR A 131 19.56 -2.20 -9.55
C TYR A 131 19.63 -0.71 -9.91
N ALA A 132 18.81 0.13 -9.28
CA ALA A 132 18.83 1.57 -9.52
C ALA A 132 20.20 2.20 -9.17
N GLU A 133 20.87 1.71 -8.11
CA GLU A 133 22.25 2.11 -7.78
C GLU A 133 23.25 1.74 -8.88
N THR A 134 23.03 0.63 -9.60
CA THR A 134 23.89 0.23 -10.73
C THR A 134 23.61 1.01 -12.02
N VAL A 135 22.37 1.50 -12.18
CA VAL A 135 21.92 2.21 -13.40
C VAL A 135 22.40 3.67 -13.41
N TYR A 136 22.46 4.30 -12.22
CA TYR A 136 22.76 5.71 -12.10
C TYR A 136 23.96 5.95 -11.20
N THR A 137 24.96 6.65 -11.69
CA THR A 137 25.96 7.32 -10.84
C THR A 137 25.31 8.49 -10.10
N ASP A 138 25.90 8.97 -9.01
CA ASP A 138 25.38 10.13 -8.27
C ASP A 138 25.31 11.38 -9.15
N ARG A 139 26.27 11.54 -10.05
CA ARG A 139 26.29 12.65 -11.02
C ARG A 139 25.12 12.55 -11.99
N GLU A 140 24.87 11.38 -12.59
CA GLU A 140 23.76 11.16 -13.50
C GLU A 140 22.41 11.37 -12.81
N PHE A 141 22.29 10.86 -11.58
CA PHE A 141 21.11 11.07 -10.77
C PHE A 141 20.81 12.55 -10.57
N ALA A 142 21.81 13.34 -10.11
CA ALA A 142 21.64 14.78 -9.89
C ALA A 142 21.27 15.53 -11.17
N GLU A 143 21.93 15.21 -12.29
CA GLU A 143 21.65 15.82 -13.60
C GLU A 143 20.25 15.48 -14.11
N ARG A 144 19.86 14.19 -14.07
CA ARG A 144 18.58 13.73 -14.62
C ARG A 144 17.40 14.16 -13.77
N CYS A 145 17.52 14.17 -12.44
CA CYS A 145 16.50 14.72 -11.55
C CYS A 145 16.21 16.20 -11.81
N GLY A 146 17.21 16.95 -12.24
CA GLY A 146 17.07 18.36 -12.60
C GLY A 146 16.12 18.62 -13.78
N ARG A 147 15.82 17.60 -14.59
CA ARG A 147 14.90 17.68 -15.73
C ARG A 147 13.43 17.69 -15.30
N TYR A 148 13.16 17.26 -14.06
CA TYR A 148 11.80 17.12 -13.55
C TYR A 148 11.49 18.20 -12.51
N SER A 149 10.64 19.16 -12.86
CA SER A 149 10.16 20.20 -11.94
C SER A 149 8.97 19.73 -11.08
N TYR A 150 8.15 18.85 -11.63
CA TYR A 150 6.96 18.30 -10.97
C TYR A 150 7.22 16.85 -10.54
N CYS A 151 6.80 16.48 -9.31
CA CYS A 151 7.06 15.18 -8.70
C CYS A 151 8.54 14.75 -8.90
N ARG A 152 9.45 15.65 -8.51
CA ARG A 152 10.87 15.45 -8.70
C ARG A 152 11.35 14.20 -7.95
N PRO A 153 12.03 13.27 -8.63
CA PRO A 153 12.64 12.12 -7.97
C PRO A 153 13.66 12.55 -6.91
N PHE A 154 13.74 11.80 -5.82
CA PHE A 154 14.66 12.09 -4.71
C PHE A 154 15.52 10.89 -4.29
N THR A 155 15.31 9.74 -4.91
CA THR A 155 16.19 8.56 -4.84
C THR A 155 16.44 8.04 -6.27
N LYS A 156 17.52 7.28 -6.49
CA LYS A 156 17.80 6.63 -7.78
C LYS A 156 16.67 5.70 -8.19
N GLU A 157 16.07 4.99 -7.24
CA GLU A 157 14.90 4.15 -7.47
C GLU A 157 13.70 4.97 -7.95
N SER A 158 13.40 6.10 -7.31
CA SER A 158 12.30 6.98 -7.76
C SER A 158 12.58 7.60 -9.13
N LEU A 159 13.86 7.86 -9.46
CA LEU A 159 14.25 8.29 -10.81
C LEU A 159 14.01 7.19 -11.84
N LEU A 160 14.35 5.94 -11.53
CA LEU A 160 14.08 4.80 -12.39
C LEU A 160 12.59 4.70 -12.74
N TYR A 161 11.72 4.78 -11.72
CA TYR A 161 10.27 4.76 -11.94
C TYR A 161 9.79 5.96 -12.75
N ARG A 162 10.33 7.14 -12.50
CA ARG A 162 9.97 8.34 -13.27
C ARG A 162 10.38 8.22 -14.73
N GLU A 163 11.56 7.72 -15.04
CA GLU A 163 12.01 7.54 -16.41
C GLU A 163 11.20 6.46 -17.15
N LEU A 164 10.83 5.38 -16.46
CA LEU A 164 9.92 4.38 -16.99
C LEU A 164 8.53 4.98 -17.27
N PHE A 165 8.00 5.81 -16.36
CA PHE A 165 6.74 6.51 -16.60
C PHE A 165 6.81 7.38 -17.84
N GLU A 166 7.83 8.23 -17.98
CA GLU A 166 8.00 9.10 -19.14
C GLU A 166 8.19 8.32 -20.45
N LYS A 167 8.79 7.14 -20.40
CA LYS A 167 8.94 6.27 -21.58
C LYS A 167 7.60 5.81 -22.13
N TYR A 168 6.65 5.46 -21.27
CA TYR A 168 5.36 4.92 -21.66
C TYR A 168 4.25 5.97 -21.73
N TYR A 169 4.39 7.05 -20.97
CA TYR A 169 3.43 8.16 -20.87
C TYR A 169 4.12 9.52 -21.02
N PRO A 170 4.74 9.78 -22.17
CA PRO A 170 5.54 10.99 -22.39
C PRO A 170 4.69 12.25 -22.20
N GLY A 171 5.17 13.17 -21.38
CA GLY A 171 4.49 14.44 -21.09
C GLY A 171 3.24 14.33 -20.22
N GLN A 172 2.93 13.16 -19.66
CA GLN A 172 1.74 12.91 -18.84
C GLN A 172 2.00 13.02 -17.34
N ALA A 173 3.11 13.60 -16.94
CA ALA A 173 3.49 13.69 -15.51
C ALA A 173 2.43 14.36 -14.63
N GLY A 174 1.60 15.25 -15.19
CA GLY A 174 0.47 15.85 -14.46
C GLY A 174 -0.58 14.84 -13.97
N MET A 175 -0.56 13.59 -14.46
CA MET A 175 -1.38 12.51 -13.95
C MET A 175 -0.86 11.93 -12.62
N ILE A 176 0.40 12.15 -12.30
CA ILE A 176 0.99 11.74 -11.01
C ILE A 176 0.52 12.73 -9.98
N VAL A 177 -0.27 12.28 -8.99
CA VAL A 177 -0.77 13.18 -7.95
C VAL A 177 0.36 13.50 -6.96
N ASP A 178 0.99 12.47 -6.42
CA ASP A 178 2.14 12.57 -5.51
C ASP A 178 2.69 11.17 -5.24
N TYR A 179 3.79 11.08 -4.47
CA TYR A 179 4.24 9.82 -3.88
C TYR A 179 3.37 9.45 -2.69
N TRP A 180 3.06 8.16 -2.56
CA TRP A 180 2.42 7.68 -1.34
C TRP A 180 3.36 7.85 -0.16
N MET A 181 2.88 8.51 0.89
CA MET A 181 3.61 8.70 2.14
C MET A 181 2.68 8.46 3.33
N PRO A 182 3.19 7.97 4.47
CA PRO A 182 2.41 7.94 5.71
C PRO A 182 2.15 9.37 6.20
N ASN A 183 1.29 9.51 7.20
CA ASN A 183 1.06 10.81 7.82
C ASN A 183 2.26 11.21 8.68
N ARG A 184 3.12 12.07 8.15
CA ARG A 184 4.37 12.52 8.79
C ARG A 184 4.18 13.24 10.13
N ALA A 185 2.97 13.71 10.43
CA ALA A 185 2.68 14.33 11.72
C ALA A 185 2.54 13.31 12.86
N TRP A 186 2.49 12.01 12.52
CA TRP A 186 2.32 10.97 13.52
C TRP A 186 3.66 10.41 14.01
N PRO A 187 3.71 9.93 15.27
CA PRO A 187 4.89 9.25 15.79
C PRO A 187 5.32 8.10 14.85
N HIS A 188 6.61 7.91 14.71
CA HIS A 188 7.20 6.84 13.88
C HIS A 188 6.83 6.86 12.38
N CYS A 189 6.19 7.92 11.90
CA CYS A 189 5.82 8.10 10.49
C CYS A 189 6.65 9.16 9.75
N ASP A 190 7.69 9.70 10.37
CA ASP A 190 8.61 10.64 9.71
C ASP A 190 9.59 9.88 8.82
N VAL A 191 9.10 9.50 7.63
CA VAL A 191 9.85 8.80 6.61
C VAL A 191 10.07 9.72 5.40
N SER A 192 11.27 9.70 4.85
CA SER A 192 11.66 10.44 3.64
C SER A 192 11.70 9.57 2.40
N ASP A 193 11.72 8.25 2.56
CA ASP A 193 11.75 7.27 1.47
C ASP A 193 10.32 6.86 1.10
N PRO A 194 9.86 7.08 -0.16
CA PRO A 194 8.52 6.70 -0.59
C PRO A 194 8.30 5.18 -0.62
N SER A 195 9.36 4.38 -0.59
CA SER A 195 9.23 2.93 -0.43
C SER A 195 8.74 2.53 0.97
N ALA A 196 8.75 3.47 1.91
CA ALA A 196 8.26 3.31 3.28
C ALA A 196 8.87 2.13 4.05
N ARG A 197 10.12 1.74 3.75
CA ARG A 197 10.81 0.58 4.33
C ARG A 197 11.38 0.80 5.72
N VAL A 198 11.05 1.89 6.37
CA VAL A 198 11.73 2.34 7.60
C VAL A 198 11.06 1.84 8.88
N LEU A 199 10.02 1.01 8.79
CA LEU A 199 9.37 0.46 9.98
C LEU A 199 10.21 -0.64 10.63
N ALA A 200 10.40 -0.53 11.94
CA ALA A 200 11.18 -1.51 12.71
C ALA A 200 10.60 -2.94 12.69
N ASN A 201 9.31 -3.10 12.38
CA ASN A 201 8.63 -4.39 12.28
C ASN A 201 8.56 -4.93 10.84
N TYR A 202 9.30 -4.36 9.91
CA TYR A 202 9.19 -4.69 8.50
C TYR A 202 9.64 -6.12 8.17
N GLY A 203 10.44 -6.78 8.96
CA GLY A 203 10.89 -8.16 8.75
C GLY A 203 10.10 -9.20 9.54
N ALA A 204 9.22 -8.79 10.46
CA ALA A 204 8.47 -9.69 11.32
C ALA A 204 7.04 -10.00 10.81
N SER A 205 6.64 -9.38 9.69
CA SER A 205 5.31 -9.59 9.11
C SER A 205 5.19 -11.00 8.55
N GLY A 206 4.17 -11.74 8.97
CA GLY A 206 3.85 -13.08 8.44
C GLY A 206 4.54 -14.25 9.16
N GLN A 207 5.27 -14.00 10.24
CA GLN A 207 5.82 -15.05 11.12
C GLN A 207 4.83 -15.48 12.18
#